data_3ee388ce8715f5c5f605fbfd6f6adca2
#
_entry.id   3ee388ce8715f5c5f605fbfd6f6adca2
#
_cell.length_a   1.000
_cell.length_b   1.000
_cell.length_c   1.000
_cell.angle_alpha   90.00
_cell.angle_beta   90.00
_cell.angle_gamma   90.00
#
_symmetry.space_group_name_H-M   'P 1'
#
loop_
_entity.id
_entity.type
_entity.pdbx_description
1 polymer ?
#
loop_
_entity_poly.entity_id
_entity_poly.type
_entity_poly.pdbx_seq_one_letter_code
_entity_poly.pdbx_strand_id
1 'polypeptide(L)'
;MANADNGLDYREPEWVAEKLGLDKNTVYRYLQEGALPGVQLGRKWLVSERLLAEHLERETRKQTQLRAGVGAEPMEGGPGLFRRAKLPKTPRLRRALDLARTFGWRNGADAIGTDHALMGIVEVPDGVGAIVLRDLGVTAEKLREQFAAHSTPKSPGRDERIPISHEARQAYAYAMEEAIGMGHDFLGGEHLLLGILREPTGGGSRMLASLGITYDAVRAEVMKHIHGRE
;
A
#
# COMPACT_ATOMS: atom_id res chain seq x y z
N MET A 1 29.38 36.35 -3.72
CA MET A 1 28.43 37.28 -3.07
C MET A 1 27.71 36.50 -1.97
N ALA A 2 28.02 36.86 -0.72
CA ALA A 2 27.54 36.18 0.46
C ALA A 2 26.01 36.36 0.59
N ASN A 3 25.28 35.27 0.71
CA ASN A 3 23.88 35.30 1.11
C ASN A 3 23.80 35.80 2.55
N ALA A 4 23.14 36.94 2.75
CA ALA A 4 22.82 37.47 4.05
C ALA A 4 21.99 36.43 4.82
N ASP A 5 22.54 35.99 5.94
CA ASP A 5 21.87 35.14 6.94
C ASP A 5 20.75 36.01 7.58
N ASN A 6 19.52 35.82 7.12
CA ASN A 6 18.37 36.61 7.57
C ASN A 6 17.73 36.04 8.86
N GLY A 7 18.41 35.20 9.64
CA GLY A 7 17.87 34.66 10.90
C GLY A 7 16.61 33.79 10.75
N LEU A 8 16.13 33.58 9.55
CA LEU A 8 15.03 32.69 9.20
C LEU A 8 15.63 31.42 8.61
N ASP A 9 15.41 30.32 9.29
CA ASP A 9 15.93 28.98 8.96
C ASP A 9 15.18 28.35 7.74
N TYR A 10 15.11 29.14 6.64
CA TYR A 10 14.43 28.71 5.42
C TYR A 10 15.41 28.47 4.28
N ARG A 11 15.24 27.35 3.60
CA ARG A 11 16.05 26.90 2.46
C ARG A 11 15.19 26.71 1.21
N GLU A 12 15.81 26.81 0.05
CA GLU A 12 15.15 26.50 -1.23
C GLU A 12 15.06 24.97 -1.43
N PRO A 13 14.10 24.47 -2.25
CA PRO A 13 13.92 23.04 -2.51
C PRO A 13 15.17 22.33 -3.05
N GLU A 14 16.05 23.06 -3.74
CA GLU A 14 17.32 22.56 -4.26
C GLU A 14 18.26 22.10 -3.14
N TRP A 15 18.32 22.85 -2.05
CA TRP A 15 19.07 22.47 -0.86
C TRP A 15 18.51 21.18 -0.24
N VAL A 16 17.18 21.03 -0.20
CA VAL A 16 16.54 19.81 0.30
C VAL A 16 16.87 18.62 -0.61
N ALA A 17 16.87 18.81 -1.93
CA ALA A 17 17.22 17.78 -2.91
C ALA A 17 18.65 17.27 -2.69
N GLU A 18 19.61 18.18 -2.54
CA GLU A 18 21.02 17.86 -2.26
C GLU A 18 21.17 17.13 -0.89
N LYS A 19 20.52 17.67 0.16
CA LYS A 19 20.62 17.12 1.52
C LYS A 19 20.04 15.71 1.65
N LEU A 20 18.95 15.41 0.93
CA LEU A 20 18.26 14.12 0.98
C LEU A 20 18.68 13.17 -0.15
N GLY A 21 19.54 13.59 -1.08
CA GLY A 21 19.92 12.79 -2.24
C GLY A 21 18.77 12.54 -3.22
N LEU A 22 17.82 13.46 -3.29
CA LEU A 22 16.62 13.35 -4.14
C LEU A 22 16.76 14.21 -5.40
N ASP A 23 16.03 13.83 -6.45
CA ASP A 23 15.84 14.68 -7.61
C ASP A 23 15.00 15.92 -7.27
N LYS A 24 15.36 17.08 -7.84
CA LYS A 24 14.70 18.35 -7.61
C LYS A 24 13.19 18.31 -7.88
N ASN A 25 12.78 17.67 -8.98
CA ASN A 25 11.35 17.56 -9.31
C ASN A 25 10.59 16.71 -8.29
N THR A 26 11.26 15.72 -7.72
CA THR A 26 10.71 14.89 -6.62
C THR A 26 10.48 15.74 -5.37
N VAL A 27 11.42 16.63 -5.00
CA VAL A 27 11.25 17.53 -3.86
C VAL A 27 10.11 18.52 -4.10
N TYR A 28 10.03 19.13 -5.28
CA TYR A 28 8.92 20.04 -5.63
C TYR A 28 7.58 19.31 -5.58
N ARG A 29 7.52 18.07 -6.06
CA ARG A 29 6.33 17.24 -5.96
C ARG A 29 5.93 17.01 -4.51
N TYR A 30 6.87 16.61 -3.65
CA TYR A 30 6.62 16.37 -2.23
C TYR A 30 6.17 17.63 -1.47
N LEU A 31 6.68 18.79 -1.84
CA LEU A 31 6.23 20.08 -1.29
C LEU A 31 4.79 20.40 -1.74
N GLN A 32 4.48 20.19 -3.02
CA GLN A 32 3.12 20.39 -3.54
C GLN A 32 2.10 19.42 -2.97
N GLU A 33 2.52 18.19 -2.70
CA GLU A 33 1.70 17.14 -2.10
C GLU A 33 1.61 17.26 -0.56
N GLY A 34 2.36 18.16 0.05
CA GLY A 34 2.43 18.31 1.50
C GLY A 34 3.15 17.15 2.20
N ALA A 35 3.90 16.32 1.46
CA ALA A 35 4.71 15.23 1.99
C ALA A 35 6.02 15.72 2.64
N LEU A 36 6.46 16.92 2.30
CA LEU A 36 7.53 17.64 2.98
C LEU A 36 7.00 18.96 3.54
N PRO A 37 7.46 19.39 4.72
CA PRO A 37 7.06 20.66 5.31
C PRO A 37 7.66 21.81 4.52
N GLY A 38 6.83 22.63 3.91
CA GLY A 38 7.26 23.82 3.18
C GLY A 38 6.15 24.86 3.07
N VAL A 39 6.52 26.09 2.84
CA VAL A 39 5.62 27.23 2.63
C VAL A 39 5.82 27.78 1.23
N GLN A 40 4.73 27.96 0.50
CA GLN A 40 4.75 28.59 -0.80
C GLN A 40 4.49 30.08 -0.66
N LEU A 41 5.49 30.90 -1.03
CA LEU A 41 5.37 32.36 -1.10
C LEU A 41 5.43 32.81 -2.57
N GLY A 42 4.27 33.10 -3.12
CA GLY A 42 4.15 33.42 -4.55
C GLY A 42 4.50 32.19 -5.41
N ARG A 43 5.58 32.34 -6.21
CA ARG A 43 6.08 31.23 -7.07
C ARG A 43 7.21 30.42 -6.45
N LYS A 44 7.70 30.81 -5.26
CA LYS A 44 8.82 30.15 -4.58
C LYS A 44 8.35 29.28 -3.43
N TRP A 45 8.97 28.11 -3.30
CA TRP A 45 8.85 27.25 -2.13
C TRP A 45 10.01 27.52 -1.18
N LEU A 46 9.72 27.52 0.11
CA LEU A 46 10.69 27.63 1.19
C LEU A 46 10.47 26.54 2.19
N VAL A 47 11.54 25.89 2.65
CA VAL A 47 11.53 24.79 3.61
C VAL A 47 12.31 25.20 4.83
N SER A 48 11.70 25.15 6.01
CA SER A 48 12.43 25.35 7.27
C SER A 48 13.28 24.12 7.57
N GLU A 49 14.59 24.32 7.77
CA GLU A 49 15.53 23.27 8.11
C GLU A 49 15.13 22.54 9.40
N ARG A 50 14.70 23.29 10.41
CA ARG A 50 14.20 22.74 11.67
C ARG A 50 12.96 21.89 11.49
N LEU A 51 11.94 22.38 10.78
CA LEU A 51 10.70 21.64 10.54
C LEU A 51 10.94 20.40 9.68
N LEU A 52 11.90 20.46 8.75
CA LEU A 52 12.32 19.31 7.96
C LEU A 52 12.97 18.25 8.86
N ALA A 53 13.90 18.64 9.75
CA ALA A 53 14.54 17.73 10.68
C ALA A 53 13.53 17.08 11.63
N GLU A 54 12.65 17.86 12.25
CA GLU A 54 11.57 17.36 13.11
C GLU A 54 10.63 16.40 12.37
N HIS A 55 10.33 16.69 11.11
CA HIS A 55 9.51 15.83 10.25
C HIS A 55 10.20 14.49 9.98
N LEU A 56 11.47 14.50 9.58
CA LEU A 56 12.25 13.30 9.32
C LEU A 56 12.44 12.45 10.59
N GLU A 57 12.70 13.06 11.74
CA GLU A 57 12.78 12.35 13.02
C GLU A 57 11.44 11.69 13.38
N ARG A 58 10.33 12.37 13.18
CA ARG A 58 8.99 11.84 13.44
C ARG A 58 8.68 10.63 12.56
N GLU A 59 9.02 10.73 11.27
CA GLU A 59 8.84 9.61 10.34
C GLU A 59 9.78 8.44 10.68
N THR A 60 11.02 8.71 11.05
CA THR A 60 11.97 7.68 11.52
C THR A 60 11.48 6.99 12.79
N ARG A 61 10.96 7.73 13.78
CA ARG A 61 10.39 7.15 15.00
C ARG A 61 9.18 6.26 14.70
N LYS A 62 8.28 6.69 13.81
CA LYS A 62 7.14 5.87 13.37
C LYS A 62 7.61 4.57 12.71
N GLN A 63 8.60 4.63 11.83
CA GLN A 63 9.15 3.44 11.19
C GLN A 63 9.85 2.52 12.20
N THR A 64 10.55 3.07 13.19
CA THR A 64 11.22 2.29 14.23
C THR A 64 10.21 1.60 15.16
N GLN A 65 9.12 2.28 15.52
CA GLN A 65 8.03 1.70 16.32
C GLN A 65 7.29 0.59 15.56
N LEU A 66 7.05 0.76 14.26
CA LEU A 66 6.49 -0.28 13.38
C LEU A 66 7.40 -1.51 13.27
N ARG A 67 8.73 -1.31 13.27
CA ARG A 67 9.73 -2.40 13.26
C ARG A 67 9.86 -3.12 14.60
N ALA A 68 9.61 -2.45 15.73
CA ALA A 68 9.82 -2.99 17.06
C ALA A 68 8.66 -3.88 17.57
N GLY A 69 7.56 -4.04 16.85
CA GLY A 69 6.47 -4.95 17.20
C GLY A 69 5.78 -4.68 18.55
N VAL A 70 5.94 -3.48 19.11
CA VAL A 70 5.38 -3.15 20.43
C VAL A 70 4.03 -2.48 20.25
N GLY A 71 2.99 -3.22 20.61
CA GLY A 71 1.64 -2.78 20.97
C GLY A 71 1.17 -1.44 20.41
N ALA A 72 0.63 -1.45 19.20
CA ALA A 72 -0.14 -0.31 18.73
C ALA A 72 -1.56 -0.43 19.27
N GLU A 73 -1.89 0.37 20.30
CA GLU A 73 -3.27 0.79 20.53
C GLU A 73 -3.85 1.34 19.22
N PRO A 74 -5.14 1.08 18.89
CA PRO A 74 -5.74 1.63 17.69
C PRO A 74 -5.81 3.15 17.81
N MET A 75 -4.87 3.84 17.16
CA MET A 75 -4.92 5.28 17.01
C MET A 75 -6.13 5.64 16.15
N GLU A 76 -7.16 6.18 16.78
CA GLU A 76 -8.20 6.95 16.13
C GLU A 76 -7.58 8.20 15.51
N GLY A 77 -7.12 8.05 14.28
CA GLY A 77 -6.52 9.10 13.49
C GLY A 77 -6.29 8.56 12.09
N GLY A 78 -7.25 8.76 11.22
CA GLY A 78 -7.20 8.25 9.85
C GLY A 78 -5.93 8.68 9.10
N PRO A 79 -5.51 7.94 8.07
CA PRO A 79 -4.24 8.07 7.37
C PRO A 79 -4.18 9.38 6.57
N GLY A 80 -3.81 10.47 7.24
CA GLY A 80 -3.80 11.80 6.62
C GLY A 80 -2.63 12.04 5.68
N LEU A 81 -1.50 11.34 5.86
CA LEU A 81 -0.26 11.68 5.15
C LEU A 81 -0.09 10.91 3.83
N PHE A 82 -0.60 9.67 3.73
CA PHE A 82 -0.46 8.83 2.52
C PHE A 82 -1.66 8.92 1.57
N ARG A 83 -2.62 9.80 1.84
CA ARG A 83 -3.87 9.91 1.08
C ARG A 83 -3.71 10.41 -0.35
N ARG A 84 -2.49 10.79 -0.79
CA ARG A 84 -2.22 11.37 -2.12
C ARG A 84 -1.12 10.69 -2.95
N ALA A 85 -0.32 9.79 -2.42
CA ALA A 85 0.64 9.04 -3.23
C ALA A 85 -0.12 8.03 -4.10
N LYS A 86 -0.38 8.39 -5.36
CA LYS A 86 -0.90 7.44 -6.36
C LYS A 86 0.28 6.66 -6.94
N LEU A 87 0.71 5.60 -6.26
CA LEU A 87 1.67 4.69 -6.87
C LEU A 87 1.04 4.05 -8.12
N PRO A 88 1.76 4.01 -9.25
CA PRO A 88 1.29 3.33 -10.44
C PRO A 88 1.12 1.83 -10.15
N LYS A 89 -0.01 1.27 -10.56
CA LYS A 89 -0.26 -0.17 -10.44
C LYS A 89 0.53 -0.92 -11.51
N THR A 90 1.17 -2.03 -11.13
CA THR A 90 1.74 -2.93 -12.12
C THR A 90 0.67 -3.45 -13.07
N PRO A 91 1.01 -3.84 -14.31
CA PRO A 91 0.06 -4.46 -15.24
C PRO A 91 -0.61 -5.71 -14.63
N ARG A 92 0.16 -6.51 -13.87
CA ARG A 92 -0.34 -7.70 -13.17
C ARG A 92 -1.37 -7.35 -12.08
N LEU A 93 -1.12 -6.33 -11.28
CA LEU A 93 -2.10 -5.88 -10.29
C LEU A 93 -3.36 -5.32 -10.94
N ARG A 94 -3.24 -4.57 -12.04
CA ARG A 94 -4.43 -4.12 -12.80
C ARG A 94 -5.28 -5.29 -13.24
N ARG A 95 -4.66 -6.32 -13.85
CA ARG A 95 -5.35 -7.54 -14.25
C ARG A 95 -6.01 -8.25 -13.07
N ALA A 96 -5.32 -8.37 -11.92
CA ALA A 96 -5.88 -8.96 -10.71
C ALA A 96 -7.13 -8.21 -10.21
N LEU A 97 -7.12 -6.87 -10.22
CA LEU A 97 -8.25 -6.05 -9.81
C LEU A 97 -9.44 -6.16 -10.79
N ASP A 98 -9.19 -6.30 -12.09
CA ASP A 98 -10.24 -6.53 -13.09
C ASP A 98 -10.87 -7.92 -12.91
N LEU A 99 -10.04 -8.93 -12.61
CA LEU A 99 -10.53 -10.27 -12.26
C LEU A 99 -11.35 -10.26 -10.96
N ALA A 100 -10.91 -9.53 -9.93
CA ALA A 100 -11.66 -9.36 -8.69
C ALA A 100 -13.08 -8.80 -8.94
N ARG A 101 -13.21 -7.81 -9.81
CA ARG A 101 -14.52 -7.26 -10.22
C ARG A 101 -15.35 -8.29 -10.96
N THR A 102 -14.74 -9.04 -11.88
CA THR A 102 -15.43 -10.11 -12.61
C THR A 102 -15.94 -11.20 -11.67
N PHE A 103 -15.14 -11.58 -10.67
CA PHE A 103 -15.58 -12.52 -9.64
C PHE A 103 -16.77 -11.98 -8.85
N GLY A 104 -16.68 -10.74 -8.36
CA GLY A 104 -17.78 -10.12 -7.62
C GLY A 104 -19.08 -10.05 -8.46
N TRP A 105 -18.97 -9.61 -9.69
CA TRP A 105 -20.12 -9.55 -10.60
C TRP A 105 -20.75 -10.92 -10.86
N ARG A 106 -19.93 -11.93 -11.19
CA ARG A 106 -20.43 -13.30 -11.47
C ARG A 106 -21.11 -13.94 -10.26
N ASN A 107 -20.66 -13.60 -9.07
CA ASN A 107 -21.22 -14.16 -7.83
C ASN A 107 -22.31 -13.27 -7.20
N GLY A 108 -22.75 -12.21 -7.92
CA GLY A 108 -23.81 -11.33 -7.44
C GLY A 108 -23.46 -10.60 -6.15
N ALA A 109 -22.18 -10.23 -5.98
CA ALA A 109 -21.73 -9.54 -4.79
C ALA A 109 -22.29 -8.12 -4.72
N ASP A 110 -22.68 -7.68 -3.52
CA ASP A 110 -23.15 -6.32 -3.26
C ASP A 110 -21.98 -5.32 -3.22
N ALA A 111 -20.76 -5.81 -2.95
CA ALA A 111 -19.53 -5.02 -2.99
C ALA A 111 -18.31 -5.92 -3.30
N ILE A 112 -17.27 -5.34 -3.90
CA ILE A 112 -15.99 -6.03 -4.11
C ILE A 112 -15.20 -6.00 -2.80
N GLY A 113 -15.10 -7.15 -2.16
CA GLY A 113 -14.38 -7.36 -0.91
C GLY A 113 -12.92 -7.76 -1.09
N THR A 114 -12.23 -7.96 0.03
CA THR A 114 -10.83 -8.45 0.08
C THR A 114 -10.70 -9.89 -0.41
N ASP A 115 -11.73 -10.70 -0.27
CA ASP A 115 -11.87 -12.06 -0.82
C ASP A 115 -11.84 -12.06 -2.35
N HIS A 116 -12.61 -11.18 -2.98
CA HIS A 116 -12.57 -11.00 -4.43
C HIS A 116 -11.19 -10.52 -4.90
N ALA A 117 -10.56 -9.60 -4.15
CA ALA A 117 -9.22 -9.12 -4.45
C ALA A 117 -8.19 -10.25 -4.35
N LEU A 118 -8.28 -11.10 -3.32
CA LEU A 118 -7.43 -12.28 -3.15
C LEU A 118 -7.60 -13.27 -4.31
N MET A 119 -8.85 -13.54 -4.71
CA MET A 119 -9.13 -14.37 -5.90
C MET A 119 -8.50 -13.78 -7.16
N GLY A 120 -8.60 -12.47 -7.35
CA GLY A 120 -7.96 -11.80 -8.48
C GLY A 120 -6.43 -11.93 -8.46
N ILE A 121 -5.79 -11.88 -7.30
CA ILE A 121 -4.33 -12.06 -7.16
C ILE A 121 -3.91 -13.46 -7.63
N VAL A 122 -4.56 -14.53 -7.16
CA VAL A 122 -4.15 -15.90 -7.49
C VAL A 122 -4.41 -16.28 -8.94
N GLU A 123 -5.36 -15.64 -9.59
CA GLU A 123 -5.65 -15.85 -11.03
C GLU A 123 -4.62 -15.16 -11.96
N VAL A 124 -3.60 -14.51 -11.41
CA VAL A 124 -2.46 -13.96 -12.16
C VAL A 124 -1.19 -14.72 -11.76
N PRO A 125 -0.93 -15.91 -12.34
CA PRO A 125 0.06 -16.87 -11.84
C PRO A 125 1.51 -16.39 -11.94
N ASP A 126 1.79 -15.41 -12.80
CA ASP A 126 3.08 -14.74 -12.96
C ASP A 126 3.23 -13.48 -12.07
N GLY A 127 2.22 -13.14 -11.27
CA GLY A 127 2.25 -12.08 -10.28
C GLY A 127 2.96 -12.50 -9.00
N VAL A 128 3.77 -11.60 -8.40
CA VAL A 128 4.53 -11.91 -7.17
C VAL A 128 3.61 -12.38 -6.05
N GLY A 129 2.43 -11.78 -5.88
CA GLY A 129 1.47 -12.23 -4.86
C GLY A 129 0.99 -13.67 -5.05
N ALA A 130 0.74 -14.10 -6.30
CA ALA A 130 0.36 -15.48 -6.60
C ALA A 130 1.54 -16.46 -6.41
N ILE A 131 2.75 -16.04 -6.78
CA ILE A 131 3.97 -16.83 -6.60
C ILE A 131 4.21 -17.07 -5.10
N VAL A 132 4.17 -16.03 -4.30
CA VAL A 132 4.34 -16.08 -2.84
C VAL A 132 3.31 -17.02 -2.20
N LEU A 133 2.03 -16.93 -2.56
CA LEU A 133 1.01 -17.83 -2.05
C LEU A 133 1.29 -19.28 -2.42
N ARG A 134 1.69 -19.54 -3.66
CA ARG A 134 2.06 -20.90 -4.11
C ARG A 134 3.27 -21.45 -3.35
N ASP A 135 4.29 -20.64 -3.11
CA ASP A 135 5.49 -21.06 -2.38
C ASP A 135 5.20 -21.36 -0.89
N LEU A 136 4.14 -20.72 -0.36
CA LEU A 136 3.56 -21.05 0.96
C LEU A 136 2.53 -22.19 0.91
N GLY A 137 2.41 -22.92 -0.21
CA GLY A 137 1.54 -24.08 -0.36
C GLY A 137 0.05 -23.77 -0.56
N VAL A 138 -0.26 -22.51 -0.88
CA VAL A 138 -1.64 -22.07 -1.19
C VAL A 138 -1.82 -22.03 -2.70
N THR A 139 -2.65 -22.93 -3.22
CA THR A 139 -3.00 -22.98 -4.65
C THR A 139 -4.28 -22.23 -4.95
N ALA A 140 -4.48 -21.86 -6.21
CA ALA A 140 -5.72 -21.24 -6.66
C ALA A 140 -6.94 -22.12 -6.40
N GLU A 141 -6.79 -23.45 -6.51
CA GLU A 141 -7.87 -24.42 -6.23
C GLU A 141 -8.31 -24.33 -4.76
N LYS A 142 -7.36 -24.39 -3.81
CA LYS A 142 -7.66 -24.27 -2.38
C LYS A 142 -8.40 -22.97 -2.06
N LEU A 143 -7.98 -21.87 -2.68
CA LEU A 143 -8.65 -20.59 -2.46
C LEU A 143 -10.03 -20.51 -3.11
N ARG A 144 -10.25 -21.15 -4.27
CA ARG A 144 -11.59 -21.27 -4.86
C ARG A 144 -12.53 -22.08 -3.99
N GLU A 145 -12.05 -23.18 -3.40
CA GLU A 145 -12.83 -23.97 -2.44
C GLU A 145 -13.22 -23.16 -1.21
N GLN A 146 -12.26 -22.42 -0.64
CA GLN A 146 -12.51 -21.52 0.49
C GLN A 146 -13.49 -20.39 0.11
N PHE A 147 -13.31 -19.78 -1.04
CA PHE A 147 -14.22 -18.76 -1.53
C PHE A 147 -15.64 -19.30 -1.68
N ALA A 148 -15.81 -20.48 -2.30
CA ALA A 148 -17.12 -21.12 -2.48
C ALA A 148 -17.78 -21.49 -1.13
N ALA A 149 -17.00 -21.91 -0.14
CA ALA A 149 -17.50 -22.23 1.20
C ALA A 149 -17.99 -21.00 1.98
N HIS A 150 -17.41 -19.82 1.71
CA HIS A 150 -17.73 -18.58 2.43
C HIS A 150 -18.66 -17.64 1.64
N SER A 151 -18.86 -17.89 0.36
CA SER A 151 -19.71 -17.09 -0.52
C SER A 151 -21.02 -17.80 -0.75
N THR A 152 -22.15 -17.14 -0.47
CA THR A 152 -23.45 -17.63 -0.94
C THR A 152 -23.62 -17.18 -2.39
N PRO A 153 -23.62 -18.10 -3.38
CA PRO A 153 -23.81 -17.71 -4.76
C PRO A 153 -25.17 -17.01 -4.93
N LYS A 154 -25.12 -15.76 -5.37
CA LYS A 154 -26.28 -15.02 -5.82
C LYS A 154 -26.29 -15.00 -7.35
N SER A 155 -27.43 -14.67 -7.92
CA SER A 155 -27.51 -14.43 -9.37
C SER A 155 -26.53 -13.31 -9.75
N PRO A 156 -25.92 -13.37 -10.95
CA PRO A 156 -25.04 -12.31 -11.41
C PRO A 156 -25.67 -10.93 -11.26
N GLY A 157 -24.86 -9.95 -10.84
CA GLY A 157 -25.31 -8.58 -10.64
C GLY A 157 -25.93 -8.00 -11.91
N ARG A 158 -26.89 -7.08 -11.77
CA ARG A 158 -27.49 -6.36 -12.91
C ARG A 158 -26.59 -5.26 -13.46
N ASP A 159 -25.64 -4.77 -12.67
CA ASP A 159 -24.70 -3.70 -13.03
C ASP A 159 -23.26 -4.16 -12.74
N GLU A 160 -22.37 -4.00 -13.73
CA GLU A 160 -20.94 -4.26 -13.58
C GLU A 160 -20.23 -3.24 -12.65
N ARG A 161 -20.91 -2.14 -12.28
CA ARG A 161 -20.42 -1.10 -11.39
C ARG A 161 -20.68 -1.43 -9.93
N ILE A 162 -20.08 -2.53 -9.45
CA ILE A 162 -20.17 -2.93 -8.06
C ILE A 162 -19.26 -2.03 -7.21
N PRO A 163 -19.71 -1.48 -6.07
CA PRO A 163 -18.89 -0.66 -5.19
C PRO A 163 -17.77 -1.50 -4.54
N ILE A 164 -16.70 -0.84 -4.16
CA ILE A 164 -15.61 -1.47 -3.38
C ILE A 164 -15.99 -1.39 -1.90
N SER A 165 -15.87 -2.50 -1.18
CA SER A 165 -16.19 -2.56 0.25
C SER A 165 -15.27 -1.66 1.09
N HIS A 166 -15.64 -1.40 2.35
CA HIS A 166 -14.80 -0.62 3.27
C HIS A 166 -13.46 -1.35 3.52
N GLU A 167 -13.52 -2.64 3.79
CA GLU A 167 -12.38 -3.51 4.08
C GLU A 167 -11.41 -3.57 2.88
N ALA A 168 -11.94 -3.66 1.66
CA ALA A 168 -11.09 -3.66 0.46
C ALA A 168 -10.42 -2.30 0.22
N ARG A 169 -11.08 -1.18 0.56
CA ARG A 169 -10.43 0.14 0.54
C ARG A 169 -9.36 0.27 1.60
N GLN A 170 -9.60 -0.27 2.80
CA GLN A 170 -8.62 -0.26 3.88
C GLN A 170 -7.41 -1.15 3.56
N ALA A 171 -7.63 -2.36 3.04
CA ALA A 171 -6.57 -3.24 2.56
C ALA A 171 -5.73 -2.58 1.45
N TYR A 172 -6.37 -1.84 0.55
CA TYR A 172 -5.64 -1.07 -0.47
C TYR A 172 -4.79 0.06 0.13
N ALA A 173 -5.28 0.74 1.17
CA ALA A 173 -4.51 1.75 1.89
C ALA A 173 -3.27 1.13 2.56
N TYR A 174 -3.43 -0.01 3.23
CA TYR A 174 -2.32 -0.76 3.79
C TYR A 174 -1.32 -1.24 2.73
N ALA A 175 -1.80 -1.67 1.56
CA ALA A 175 -0.95 -2.05 0.45
C ALA A 175 -0.06 -0.88 -0.04
N MET A 176 -0.58 0.34 -0.04
CA MET A 176 0.20 1.54 -0.35
C MET A 176 1.30 1.78 0.70
N GLU A 177 0.99 1.59 1.98
CA GLU A 177 1.96 1.71 3.07
C GLU A 177 3.06 0.65 2.94
N GLU A 178 2.71 -0.61 2.61
CA GLU A 178 3.68 -1.69 2.38
C GLU A 178 4.62 -1.36 1.23
N ALA A 179 4.09 -0.89 0.09
CA ALA A 179 4.91 -0.52 -1.06
C ALA A 179 5.90 0.60 -0.72
N ILE A 180 5.43 1.65 -0.04
CA ILE A 180 6.28 2.76 0.41
C ILE A 180 7.31 2.28 1.44
N GLY A 181 6.90 1.45 2.41
CA GLY A 181 7.78 0.88 3.43
C GLY A 181 8.87 -0.03 2.86
N MET A 182 8.65 -0.62 1.69
CA MET A 182 9.63 -1.40 0.93
C MET A 182 10.47 -0.55 -0.03
N GLY A 183 10.23 0.76 -0.12
CA GLY A 183 10.92 1.67 -1.03
C GLY A 183 10.50 1.52 -2.49
N HIS A 184 9.34 0.92 -2.77
CA HIS A 184 8.86 0.73 -4.13
C HIS A 184 8.09 1.96 -4.63
N ASP A 185 8.30 2.32 -5.87
CA ASP A 185 7.60 3.39 -6.60
C ASP A 185 6.37 2.89 -7.38
N PHE A 186 5.98 1.62 -7.18
CA PHE A 186 4.83 0.96 -7.80
C PHE A 186 4.04 0.15 -6.78
N LEU A 187 2.77 -0.14 -7.11
CA LEU A 187 1.90 -1.02 -6.34
C LEU A 187 1.73 -2.34 -7.09
N GLY A 188 2.16 -3.45 -6.47
CA GLY A 188 2.08 -4.81 -6.99
C GLY A 188 1.07 -5.68 -6.24
N GLY A 189 0.88 -6.91 -6.71
CA GLY A 189 -0.01 -7.92 -6.09
C GLY A 189 0.49 -8.36 -4.71
N GLU A 190 1.78 -8.37 -4.49
CA GLU A 190 2.45 -8.65 -3.22
C GLU A 190 2.08 -7.64 -2.14
N HIS A 191 2.07 -6.36 -2.49
CA HIS A 191 1.68 -5.30 -1.56
C HIS A 191 0.19 -5.40 -1.22
N LEU A 192 -0.67 -5.69 -2.22
CA LEU A 192 -2.09 -5.88 -1.97
C LEU A 192 -2.36 -7.11 -1.10
N LEU A 193 -1.60 -8.19 -1.27
CA LEU A 193 -1.70 -9.39 -0.44
C LEU A 193 -1.35 -9.08 1.03
N LEU A 194 -0.27 -8.32 1.26
CA LEU A 194 0.09 -7.86 2.61
C LEU A 194 -0.97 -6.92 3.21
N GLY A 195 -1.50 -6.02 2.39
CA GLY A 195 -2.59 -5.13 2.80
C GLY A 195 -3.87 -5.88 3.19
N ILE A 196 -4.21 -6.97 2.48
CA ILE A 196 -5.33 -7.85 2.83
C ILE A 196 -5.10 -8.50 4.20
N LEU A 197 -3.89 -8.97 4.47
CA LEU A 197 -3.56 -9.61 5.75
C LEU A 197 -3.53 -8.63 6.94
N ARG A 198 -3.26 -7.35 6.69
CA ARG A 198 -3.33 -6.28 7.71
C ARG A 198 -4.77 -5.84 8.01
N GLU A 199 -5.71 -6.15 7.15
CA GLU A 199 -7.12 -5.84 7.36
C GLU A 199 -7.83 -7.11 7.90
N PRO A 200 -8.11 -7.20 9.22
CA PRO A 200 -8.50 -8.47 9.85
C PRO A 200 -9.97 -8.84 9.62
N THR A 201 -10.82 -7.89 9.24
CA THR A 201 -12.28 -8.08 9.18
C THR A 201 -12.79 -8.55 7.82
N GLY A 202 -11.96 -8.45 6.79
CA GLY A 202 -12.31 -8.82 5.42
C GLY A 202 -12.36 -10.31 5.15
N GLY A 203 -13.07 -10.70 4.11
CA GLY A 203 -13.19 -12.11 3.69
C GLY A 203 -11.83 -12.71 3.31
N GLY A 204 -10.96 -11.93 2.64
CA GLY A 204 -9.66 -12.39 2.19
C GLY A 204 -8.71 -12.76 3.32
N SER A 205 -8.64 -11.93 4.39
CA SER A 205 -7.81 -12.24 5.56
C SER A 205 -8.33 -13.48 6.32
N ARG A 206 -9.65 -13.64 6.45
CA ARG A 206 -10.24 -14.84 7.05
C ARG A 206 -9.94 -16.10 6.24
N MET A 207 -10.02 -16.04 4.91
CA MET A 207 -9.67 -17.17 4.04
C MET A 207 -8.19 -17.57 4.20
N LEU A 208 -7.27 -16.59 4.24
CA LEU A 208 -5.85 -16.85 4.45
C LEU A 208 -5.58 -17.41 5.84
N ALA A 209 -6.23 -16.87 6.87
CA ALA A 209 -6.11 -17.36 8.24
C ALA A 209 -6.59 -18.83 8.38
N SER A 210 -7.69 -19.22 7.71
CA SER A 210 -8.17 -20.61 7.70
C SER A 210 -7.20 -21.60 7.05
N LEU A 211 -6.30 -21.09 6.19
CA LEU A 211 -5.21 -21.84 5.56
C LEU A 211 -3.88 -21.76 6.34
N GLY A 212 -3.89 -21.13 7.52
CA GLY A 212 -2.70 -20.95 8.35
C GLY A 212 -1.71 -19.92 7.82
N ILE A 213 -2.13 -19.06 6.88
CA ILE A 213 -1.28 -18.04 6.28
C ILE A 213 -1.31 -16.78 7.13
N THR A 214 -0.13 -16.35 7.59
CA THR A 214 0.06 -15.16 8.41
C THR A 214 0.73 -14.04 7.63
N TYR A 215 0.56 -12.82 8.12
CA TYR A 215 1.25 -11.65 7.57
C TYR A 215 2.78 -11.84 7.55
N ASP A 216 3.36 -12.33 8.65
CA ASP A 216 4.82 -12.50 8.77
C ASP A 216 5.36 -13.52 7.78
N ALA A 217 4.65 -14.64 7.57
CA ALA A 217 5.03 -15.66 6.60
C ALA A 217 5.02 -15.10 5.16
N VAL A 218 3.95 -14.38 4.80
CA VAL A 218 3.85 -13.74 3.48
C VAL A 218 4.91 -12.67 3.30
N ARG A 219 5.13 -11.83 4.32
CA ARG A 219 6.14 -10.78 4.26
C ARG A 219 7.54 -11.34 4.10
N ALA A 220 7.89 -12.38 4.84
CA ALA A 220 9.18 -13.06 4.71
C ALA A 220 9.38 -13.61 3.29
N GLU A 221 8.35 -14.23 2.72
CA GLU A 221 8.44 -14.80 1.37
C GLU A 221 8.52 -13.71 0.30
N VAL A 222 7.76 -12.61 0.42
CA VAL A 222 7.87 -11.43 -0.45
C VAL A 222 9.31 -10.89 -0.43
N MET A 223 9.93 -10.75 0.75
CA MET A 223 11.30 -10.23 0.87
C MET A 223 12.33 -11.14 0.19
N LYS A 224 12.17 -12.47 0.23
CA LYS A 224 13.02 -13.40 -0.53
C LYS A 224 12.92 -13.16 -2.04
N HIS A 225 11.70 -12.95 -2.55
CA HIS A 225 11.49 -12.68 -3.98
C HIS A 225 12.04 -11.32 -4.44
N ILE A 226 12.12 -10.34 -3.54
CA ILE A 226 12.69 -9.02 -3.83
C ILE A 226 14.22 -9.10 -3.84
N HIS A 227 14.84 -9.71 -2.81
CA HIS A 227 16.31 -9.76 -2.67
C HIS A 227 16.95 -10.91 -3.46
N GLY A 228 16.23 -11.95 -3.82
CA GLY A 228 16.75 -13.08 -4.61
C GLY A 228 16.83 -12.83 -6.12
N ARG A 229 16.62 -11.60 -6.57
CA ARG A 229 16.76 -11.16 -7.97
C ARG A 229 17.99 -10.27 -8.21
N GLU A 230 18.89 -10.16 -7.20
CA GLU A 230 20.21 -9.53 -7.36
C GLU A 230 21.25 -10.48 -7.93
#